data_6bd367fe0f094278c4a00e6c3ca22aa5
#
_entry.id   6bd367fe0f094278c4a00e6c3ca22aa5
#
_cell.length_a   1.000
_cell.length_b   1.000
_cell.length_c   1.000
_cell.angle_alpha   90.00
_cell.angle_beta   90.00
_cell.angle_gamma   90.00
#
_symmetry.space_group_name_H-M   'P 1'
#
loop_
_entity.id
_entity.type
_entity.pdbx_description
1 polymer ?
#
loop_
_entity_poly.entity_id
_entity_poly.type
_entity_poly.pdbx_seq_one_letter_code
_entity_poly.pdbx_strand_id
1 'polypeptide(L)'
;MAFDASNTLDAVAGHLLASGYLRDVMIGEPKSPPSGDQLTASVFLNSISVAEVTLGTTIESHVLTLRIFRNMLAEPTETMEKEFAKAVSSILSDIIGEFDLGGSVRSIDVAGIYGSGISVNYGYLDLGGTMFRIADITLPLIVDDSATTTA
;
A
#
# COMPACT_ATOMS: atom_id res chain seq x y z
N MET A 1 -18.63 -8.38 13.28
CA MET A 1 -18.81 -7.45 12.15
C MET A 1 -17.66 -7.61 11.18
N ALA A 2 -17.96 -7.71 9.90
CA ALA A 2 -16.92 -7.89 8.90
C ALA A 2 -16.02 -6.65 8.78
N PHE A 3 -14.74 -6.90 8.54
CA PHE A 3 -13.75 -5.86 8.26
C PHE A 3 -13.74 -5.63 6.75
N ASP A 4 -14.33 -4.54 6.31
CA ASP A 4 -14.51 -4.29 4.88
C ASP A 4 -13.31 -3.58 4.23
N ALA A 5 -13.35 -3.39 2.91
CA ALA A 5 -12.25 -2.79 2.15
C ALA A 5 -11.96 -1.34 2.57
N SER A 6 -12.97 -0.60 3.03
CA SER A 6 -12.78 0.74 3.56
C SER A 6 -11.91 0.72 4.82
N ASN A 7 -12.17 -0.23 5.70
CA ASN A 7 -11.35 -0.43 6.91
C ASN A 7 -9.91 -0.80 6.55
N THR A 8 -9.73 -1.61 5.52
CA THR A 8 -8.41 -2.02 5.06
C THR A 8 -7.60 -0.82 4.55
N LEU A 9 -8.24 0.04 3.76
CA LEU A 9 -7.61 1.28 3.29
C LEU A 9 -7.21 2.20 4.44
N ASP A 10 -8.12 2.40 5.40
CA ASP A 10 -7.85 3.24 6.57
C ASP A 10 -6.70 2.69 7.42
N ALA A 11 -6.66 1.37 7.62
CA ALA A 11 -5.61 0.71 8.40
C ALA A 11 -4.23 0.92 7.78
N VAL A 12 -4.12 0.75 6.46
CA VAL A 12 -2.86 0.94 5.74
C VAL A 12 -2.44 2.41 5.77
N ALA A 13 -3.35 3.32 5.46
CA ALA A 13 -3.05 4.76 5.47
C ALA A 13 -2.60 5.23 6.86
N GLY A 14 -3.28 4.80 7.90
CA GLY A 14 -2.92 5.14 9.28
C GLY A 14 -1.55 4.62 9.68
N HIS A 15 -1.25 3.38 9.33
CA HIS A 15 0.06 2.79 9.60
C HIS A 15 1.18 3.55 8.90
N LEU A 16 0.98 3.89 7.63
CA LEU A 16 1.98 4.61 6.84
C LEU A 16 2.24 6.02 7.37
N LEU A 17 1.20 6.74 7.76
CA LEU A 17 1.36 8.07 8.37
C LEU A 17 2.13 7.99 9.68
N ALA A 18 1.87 6.97 10.50
CA ALA A 18 2.54 6.79 11.77
C ALA A 18 4.03 6.43 11.62
N SER A 19 4.44 5.87 10.48
CA SER A 19 5.83 5.46 10.25
C SER A 19 6.80 6.64 10.15
N GLY A 20 6.31 7.81 9.78
CA GLY A 20 7.14 9.02 9.69
C GLY A 20 7.94 9.19 8.41
N TYR A 21 7.88 8.24 7.48
CA TYR A 21 8.62 8.34 6.20
C TYR A 21 7.91 9.21 5.18
N LEU A 22 6.61 9.38 5.32
CA LEU A 22 5.75 10.04 4.32
C LEU A 22 5.18 11.32 4.90
N ARG A 23 5.22 12.39 4.12
CA ARG A 23 4.59 13.66 4.48
C ARG A 23 3.09 13.55 4.53
N ASP A 24 2.50 12.83 3.58
CA ASP A 24 1.06 12.69 3.45
C ASP A 24 0.72 11.36 2.80
N VAL A 25 -0.43 10.82 3.15
CA VAL A 25 -0.97 9.60 2.56
C VAL A 25 -2.41 9.86 2.17
N MET A 26 -2.70 9.71 0.87
CA MET A 26 -4.03 9.90 0.32
C MET A 26 -4.69 8.53 0.08
N ILE A 27 -6.00 8.46 0.23
CA ILE A 27 -6.77 7.29 -0.16
C ILE A 27 -7.37 7.58 -1.55
N GLY A 28 -7.10 6.69 -2.49
CA GLY A 28 -7.46 6.86 -3.88
C GLY A 28 -6.34 7.51 -4.70
N GLU A 29 -6.44 7.43 -6.03
CA GLU A 29 -5.45 8.06 -6.90
C GLU A 29 -5.60 9.57 -6.88
N PRO A 30 -4.49 10.32 -6.77
CA PRO A 30 -4.57 11.79 -6.78
C PRO A 30 -4.97 12.29 -8.16
N LYS A 31 -5.87 13.27 -8.19
CA LYS A 31 -6.32 13.93 -9.42
C LYS A 31 -5.44 15.11 -9.81
N SER A 32 -4.61 15.56 -8.90
CA SER A 32 -3.68 16.67 -9.10
C SER A 32 -2.33 16.33 -8.48
N PRO A 33 -1.24 16.98 -8.90
CA PRO A 33 0.08 16.69 -8.35
C PRO A 33 0.14 16.92 -6.85
N PRO A 34 0.78 16.02 -6.09
CA PRO A 34 1.12 16.31 -4.71
C PRO A 34 2.04 17.53 -4.64
N SER A 35 1.89 18.35 -3.62
CA SER A 35 2.69 19.54 -3.43
C SER A 35 4.00 19.24 -2.70
N GLY A 36 5.06 20.01 -3.03
CA GLY A 36 6.34 19.95 -2.34
C GLY A 36 7.27 18.86 -2.84
N ASP A 37 8.44 18.79 -2.21
CA ASP A 37 9.55 17.93 -2.61
C ASP A 37 9.66 16.67 -1.75
N GLN A 38 8.79 16.54 -0.76
CA GLN A 38 8.82 15.41 0.17
C GLN A 38 8.06 14.22 -0.41
N LEU A 39 8.33 13.04 0.14
CA LEU A 39 7.63 11.84 -0.25
C LEU A 39 6.17 11.89 0.17
N THR A 40 5.31 11.57 -0.77
CA THR A 40 3.89 11.40 -0.54
C THR A 40 3.46 10.04 -1.08
N ALA A 41 2.31 9.56 -0.64
CA ALA A 41 1.80 8.29 -1.10
C ALA A 41 0.30 8.34 -1.33
N SER A 42 -0.18 7.47 -2.21
CA SER A 42 -1.60 7.18 -2.31
C SER A 42 -1.81 5.68 -2.13
N VAL A 43 -2.90 5.32 -1.50
CA VAL A 43 -3.30 3.94 -1.28
C VAL A 43 -4.65 3.73 -1.94
N PHE A 44 -4.74 2.72 -2.78
CA PHE A 44 -6.02 2.40 -3.42
C PHE A 44 -6.16 0.90 -3.59
N LEU A 45 -7.42 0.47 -3.63
CA LEU A 45 -7.76 -0.93 -3.75
C LEU A 45 -7.55 -1.39 -5.19
N ASN A 46 -6.86 -2.51 -5.34
CA ASN A 46 -6.61 -3.10 -6.65
C ASN A 46 -7.56 -4.26 -6.94
N SER A 47 -7.71 -5.18 -5.99
CA SER A 47 -8.62 -6.32 -6.14
C SER A 47 -8.98 -6.92 -4.79
N ILE A 48 -10.08 -7.62 -4.78
CA ILE A 48 -10.51 -8.46 -3.65
C ILE A 48 -10.78 -9.85 -4.23
N SER A 49 -10.24 -10.87 -3.60
CA SER A 49 -10.53 -12.24 -3.95
C SER A 49 -10.81 -13.06 -2.70
N VAL A 50 -11.62 -14.09 -2.84
CA VAL A 50 -11.88 -15.03 -1.75
C VAL A 50 -10.73 -16.01 -1.72
N ALA A 51 -9.97 -16.00 -0.63
CA ALA A 51 -8.82 -16.88 -0.46
C ALA A 51 -9.22 -18.25 0.07
N GLU A 52 -10.19 -18.28 0.99
CA GLU A 52 -10.62 -19.52 1.62
C GLU A 52 -12.05 -19.35 2.11
N VAL A 53 -12.86 -20.40 1.97
CA VAL A 53 -14.22 -20.45 2.48
C VAL A 53 -14.34 -21.66 3.40
N THR A 54 -14.77 -21.42 4.63
CA THR A 54 -15.09 -22.46 5.59
C THR A 54 -16.53 -22.28 6.01
N LEU A 55 -17.12 -23.31 6.64
CA LEU A 55 -18.46 -23.21 7.15
C LEU A 55 -18.52 -22.12 8.23
N GLY A 56 -19.27 -21.07 7.97
CA GLY A 56 -19.46 -19.95 8.88
C GLY A 56 -18.58 -18.73 8.61
N THR A 57 -17.42 -18.87 7.96
CA THR A 57 -16.52 -17.75 7.74
C THR A 57 -15.87 -17.78 6.37
N THR A 58 -15.44 -16.60 5.90
CA THR A 58 -14.64 -16.46 4.70
C THR A 58 -13.36 -15.70 5.00
N ILE A 59 -12.31 -16.04 4.25
CA ILE A 59 -11.04 -15.32 4.28
C ILE A 59 -10.87 -14.68 2.92
N GLU A 60 -10.68 -13.37 2.89
CA GLU A 60 -10.46 -12.59 1.67
C GLU A 60 -9.02 -12.10 1.58
N SER A 61 -8.53 -12.00 0.36
CA SER A 61 -7.29 -11.30 0.05
C SER A 61 -7.65 -9.93 -0.53
N HIS A 62 -7.31 -8.87 0.18
CA HIS A 62 -7.46 -7.50 -0.28
C HIS A 62 -6.10 -7.04 -0.80
N VAL A 63 -5.98 -6.88 -2.11
CA VAL A 63 -4.74 -6.44 -2.73
C VAL A 63 -4.84 -4.95 -2.99
N LEU A 64 -3.98 -4.19 -2.33
CA LEU A 64 -3.90 -2.75 -2.46
C LEU A 64 -2.65 -2.37 -3.24
N THR A 65 -2.69 -1.22 -3.88
CA THR A 65 -1.50 -0.57 -4.42
C THR A 65 -1.16 0.60 -3.52
N LEU A 66 0.08 0.62 -3.06
CA LEU A 66 0.68 1.74 -2.36
C LEU A 66 1.62 2.42 -3.35
N ARG A 67 1.24 3.60 -3.84
CA ARG A 67 2.05 4.36 -4.80
C ARG A 67 2.76 5.47 -4.08
N ILE A 68 4.08 5.42 -4.09
CA ILE A 68 4.94 6.43 -3.46
C ILE A 68 5.46 7.37 -4.54
N PHE A 69 5.33 8.67 -4.32
CA PHE A 69 5.69 9.72 -5.28
C PHE A 69 6.87 10.55 -4.78
N ARG A 70 7.76 10.88 -5.71
CA ARG A 70 8.79 11.89 -5.51
C ARG A 70 8.87 12.77 -6.73
N ASN A 71 8.88 14.10 -6.55
CA ASN A 71 9.07 15.04 -7.65
C ASN A 71 10.48 14.87 -8.21
N MET A 72 10.60 14.63 -9.50
CA MET A 72 11.88 14.36 -10.15
C MET A 72 12.81 15.58 -10.20
N LEU A 73 12.26 16.79 -10.11
CA LEU A 73 13.05 18.02 -10.18
C LEU A 73 13.55 18.51 -8.83
N ALA A 74 13.23 17.79 -7.75
CA ALA A 74 13.59 18.19 -6.39
C ALA A 74 15.12 18.20 -6.17
N GLU A 75 15.84 17.26 -6.78
CA GLU A 75 17.28 17.07 -6.60
C GLU A 75 17.92 16.51 -7.87
N PRO A 76 19.28 16.50 -7.97
CA PRO A 76 19.96 15.82 -9.07
C PRO A 76 19.56 14.35 -9.17
N THR A 77 19.48 13.85 -10.40
CA THR A 77 18.95 12.52 -10.71
C THR A 77 19.56 11.40 -9.86
N GLU A 78 20.89 11.36 -9.74
CA GLU A 78 21.56 10.30 -8.98
C GLU A 78 21.20 10.35 -7.50
N THR A 79 21.27 11.52 -6.90
CA THR A 79 20.92 11.71 -5.48
C THR A 79 19.47 11.36 -5.22
N MET A 80 18.58 11.85 -6.08
CA MET A 80 17.14 11.59 -5.95
C MET A 80 16.83 10.09 -6.06
N GLU A 81 17.44 9.39 -7.01
CA GLU A 81 17.20 7.96 -7.20
C GLU A 81 17.68 7.14 -6.00
N LYS A 82 18.85 7.43 -5.46
CA LYS A 82 19.37 6.73 -4.30
C LYS A 82 18.55 6.98 -3.04
N GLU A 83 18.14 8.22 -2.82
CA GLU A 83 17.31 8.57 -1.68
C GLU A 83 15.93 7.95 -1.78
N PHE A 84 15.36 7.95 -2.98
CA PHE A 84 14.06 7.34 -3.22
C PHE A 84 14.12 5.83 -2.97
N ALA A 85 15.12 5.15 -3.52
CA ALA A 85 15.30 3.71 -3.33
C ALA A 85 15.46 3.36 -1.85
N LYS A 86 16.24 4.16 -1.11
CA LYS A 86 16.44 3.97 0.32
C LYS A 86 15.14 4.14 1.11
N ALA A 87 14.38 5.18 0.80
CA ALA A 87 13.11 5.46 1.47
C ALA A 87 12.08 4.36 1.20
N VAL A 88 11.95 3.92 -0.04
CA VAL A 88 11.05 2.83 -0.40
C VAL A 88 11.43 1.53 0.30
N SER A 89 12.72 1.22 0.37
CA SER A 89 13.21 0.05 1.10
C SER A 89 12.87 0.11 2.58
N SER A 90 12.99 1.29 3.19
CA SER A 90 12.65 1.49 4.60
C SER A 90 11.16 1.32 4.85
N ILE A 91 10.32 1.86 3.98
CA ILE A 91 8.87 1.72 4.06
C ILE A 91 8.47 0.26 3.90
N LEU A 92 9.06 -0.44 2.94
CA LEU A 92 8.80 -1.85 2.71
C LEU A 92 9.18 -2.69 3.92
N SER A 93 10.33 -2.44 4.51
CA SER A 93 10.79 -3.13 5.72
C SER A 93 9.86 -2.91 6.90
N ASP A 94 9.37 -1.68 7.06
CA ASP A 94 8.41 -1.33 8.11
C ASP A 94 7.09 -2.08 7.93
N ILE A 95 6.58 -2.14 6.71
CA ILE A 95 5.35 -2.88 6.40
C ILE A 95 5.53 -4.38 6.69
N ILE A 96 6.63 -4.97 6.23
CA ILE A 96 6.91 -6.39 6.45
C ILE A 96 7.06 -6.69 7.94
N GLY A 97 7.63 -5.76 8.71
CA GLY A 97 7.76 -5.90 10.15
C GLY A 97 6.46 -5.84 10.92
N GLU A 98 5.43 -5.20 10.34
CA GLU A 98 4.09 -5.09 10.93
C GLU A 98 3.14 -6.09 10.31
N PHE A 99 3.30 -7.33 10.71
CA PHE A 99 2.63 -8.49 10.13
C PHE A 99 1.10 -8.34 10.00
N ASP A 100 0.47 -7.70 10.95
CA ASP A 100 -0.99 -7.56 11.00
C ASP A 100 -1.45 -6.09 11.06
N LEU A 101 -0.57 -5.14 10.79
CA LEU A 101 -0.85 -3.70 10.85
C LEU A 101 -1.46 -3.28 12.20
N GLY A 102 -0.85 -3.74 13.29
CA GLY A 102 -1.34 -3.43 14.64
C GLY A 102 -2.62 -4.17 15.01
N GLY A 103 -2.88 -5.31 14.39
CA GLY A 103 -4.08 -6.11 14.64
C GLY A 103 -5.27 -5.76 13.75
N SER A 104 -5.09 -4.85 12.79
CA SER A 104 -6.18 -4.39 11.91
C SER A 104 -6.57 -5.42 10.86
N VAL A 105 -5.64 -6.30 10.46
CA VAL A 105 -5.89 -7.39 9.51
C VAL A 105 -5.30 -8.66 10.09
N ARG A 106 -5.66 -9.81 9.51
CA ARG A 106 -5.10 -11.08 9.96
C ARG A 106 -3.60 -11.15 9.72
N SER A 107 -3.17 -10.79 8.51
CA SER A 107 -1.76 -10.82 8.15
C SER A 107 -1.53 -10.13 6.82
N ILE A 108 -0.27 -9.85 6.54
CA ILE A 108 0.18 -9.44 5.22
C ILE A 108 0.71 -10.71 4.53
N ASP A 109 0.24 -10.97 3.32
CA ASP A 109 0.64 -12.16 2.54
C ASP A 109 1.99 -11.90 1.85
N VAL A 110 3.04 -11.81 2.64
CA VAL A 110 4.38 -11.41 2.17
C VAL A 110 4.90 -12.35 1.08
N ALA A 111 4.76 -13.64 1.28
CA ALA A 111 5.33 -14.64 0.38
C ALA A 111 4.38 -15.06 -0.74
N GLY A 112 3.11 -14.66 -0.70
CA GLY A 112 2.16 -15.00 -1.75
C GLY A 112 1.53 -16.38 -1.60
N ILE A 113 1.13 -16.73 -0.38
CA ILE A 113 0.47 -18.02 -0.11
C ILE A 113 -0.89 -18.10 -0.81
N TYR A 114 -1.62 -16.98 -0.86
CA TYR A 114 -2.95 -16.91 -1.43
C TYR A 114 -3.00 -16.18 -2.78
N GLY A 115 -1.85 -15.79 -3.31
CA GLY A 115 -1.77 -15.06 -4.58
C GLY A 115 -0.38 -14.48 -4.79
N SER A 116 -0.28 -13.29 -5.36
CA SER A 116 1.00 -12.60 -5.48
C SER A 116 1.43 -12.08 -4.12
N GLY A 117 2.70 -12.26 -3.77
CA GLY A 117 3.25 -11.68 -2.56
C GLY A 117 3.49 -10.17 -2.69
N ILE A 118 4.14 -9.57 -1.70
CA ILE A 118 4.58 -8.19 -1.78
C ILE A 118 5.59 -8.04 -2.91
N SER A 119 5.42 -7.01 -3.71
CA SER A 119 6.37 -6.65 -4.77
C SER A 119 6.39 -5.14 -4.95
N VAL A 120 7.49 -4.62 -5.50
CA VAL A 120 7.65 -3.20 -5.78
C VAL A 120 8.02 -3.05 -7.25
N ASN A 121 7.29 -2.21 -7.97
CA ASN A 121 7.58 -1.85 -9.34
C ASN A 121 7.82 -0.35 -9.42
N TYR A 122 8.93 0.04 -10.01
CA TYR A 122 9.30 1.45 -10.17
C TYR A 122 8.87 1.95 -11.55
N GLY A 123 8.49 3.20 -11.62
CA GLY A 123 8.10 3.82 -12.87
C GLY A 123 8.14 5.34 -12.79
N TYR A 124 7.53 5.95 -13.77
CA TYR A 124 7.41 7.40 -13.88
C TYR A 124 5.96 7.74 -14.16
N LEU A 125 5.51 8.86 -13.63
CA LEU A 125 4.13 9.30 -13.80
C LEU A 125 4.11 10.82 -14.01
N ASP A 126 3.40 11.26 -15.05
CA ASP A 126 3.13 12.67 -15.29
C ASP A 126 1.75 12.99 -14.72
N LEU A 127 1.71 13.91 -13.76
CA LEU A 127 0.47 14.42 -13.18
C LEU A 127 0.43 15.93 -13.41
N GLY A 128 -0.49 16.38 -14.26
CA GLY A 128 -0.69 17.80 -14.51
C GLY A 128 0.56 18.53 -15.03
N GLY A 129 1.39 17.85 -15.81
CA GLY A 129 2.63 18.41 -16.35
C GLY A 129 3.85 18.26 -15.46
N THR A 130 3.69 17.69 -14.26
CA THR A 130 4.80 17.42 -13.35
C THR A 130 5.16 15.94 -13.40
N MET A 131 6.44 15.66 -13.67
CA MET A 131 6.93 14.28 -13.71
C MET A 131 7.34 13.81 -12.33
N PHE A 132 6.83 12.64 -11.94
CA PHE A 132 7.16 11.99 -10.68
C PHE A 132 7.86 10.67 -10.91
N ARG A 133 8.85 10.39 -10.06
CA ARG A 133 9.35 9.03 -9.86
C ARG A 133 8.38 8.34 -8.94
N ILE A 134 7.90 7.16 -9.31
CA ILE A 134 6.96 6.42 -8.49
C ILE A 134 7.46 5.02 -8.17
N ALA A 135 7.00 4.49 -7.05
CA ALA A 135 7.15 3.10 -6.68
C ALA A 135 5.78 2.56 -6.31
N ASP A 136 5.34 1.54 -7.02
CA ASP A 136 4.08 0.85 -6.74
C ASP A 136 4.36 -0.41 -5.95
N ILE A 137 3.96 -0.39 -4.69
CA ILE A 137 4.04 -1.57 -3.82
C ILE A 137 2.71 -2.29 -3.90
N THR A 138 2.76 -3.55 -4.32
CA THR A 138 1.59 -4.43 -4.28
C THR A 138 1.51 -5.00 -2.87
N LEU A 139 0.43 -4.69 -2.17
CA LEU A 139 0.25 -5.03 -0.77
C LEU A 139 -0.96 -5.94 -0.60
N PRO A 140 -0.74 -7.26 -0.51
CA PRO A 140 -1.83 -8.21 -0.29
C PRO A 140 -2.07 -8.40 1.20
N LEU A 141 -3.31 -8.13 1.64
CA LEU A 141 -3.73 -8.26 3.02
C LEU A 141 -4.74 -9.38 3.16
N ILE A 142 -4.56 -10.21 4.15
CA ILE A 142 -5.49 -11.30 4.47
C ILE A 142 -6.46 -10.81 5.53
N VAL A 143 -7.74 -10.86 5.22
CA VAL A 143 -8.82 -10.39 6.08
C VAL A 143 -9.72 -11.56 6.43
N ASP A 144 -9.84 -11.81 7.72
CA ASP A 144 -10.73 -12.83 8.29
C ASP A 144 -12.13 -12.28 8.50
N ASP A 145 -13.11 -13.17 8.45
CA ASP A 145 -14.50 -12.85 8.78
C ASP A 145 -15.07 -11.69 7.98
N SER A 146 -14.56 -11.53 6.75
CA SER A 146 -15.03 -10.49 5.85
C SER A 146 -16.48 -10.68 5.45
N ALA A 147 -16.95 -11.94 5.42
CA ALA A 147 -18.34 -12.30 5.21
C ALA A 147 -18.67 -13.57 6.01
N THR A 148 -19.92 -13.66 6.46
CA THR A 148 -20.42 -14.85 7.15
C THR A 148 -21.14 -15.74 6.13
N THR A 149 -20.78 -17.03 6.09
CA THR A 149 -21.47 -18.00 5.26
C THR A 149 -22.52 -18.72 6.09
N THR A 150 -23.65 -19.01 5.49
CA THR A 150 -24.70 -19.81 6.12
C THR A 150 -24.80 -21.17 5.44
N ALA A 151 -25.02 -22.18 6.24
CA ALA A 151 -25.20 -23.52 5.72
C ALA A 151 -26.56 -23.67 5.03
#